data_aeb43fbc85cc7c901e8bcc87b597830c
#
_entry.id   aeb43fbc85cc7c901e8bcc87b597830c
#
_cell.length_a   1.000
_cell.length_b   1.000
_cell.length_c   1.000
_cell.angle_alpha   90.00
_cell.angle_beta   90.00
_cell.angle_gamma   90.00
#
_symmetry.space_group_name_H-M   'P 1'
#
loop_
_entity.id
_entity.type
_entity.pdbx_description
1 polymer ?
#
loop_
_entity_poly.entity_id
_entity_poly.type
_entity_poly.pdbx_seq_one_letter_code
_entity_poly.pdbx_strand_id
1 'polypeptide(L)'
;MWENRCKVALSGVGFSKVTRSAETPLAAHALEAVKLAVEDSGLKLSDIDGLATFPELPATGHALVDGISIVSVNCMMAMLKLPNLSWHIETETVNIGGAVQQATNALLAGVCKYAVVWRAMHNPRGTYQNLPGTYAPGALQFTAPYGFGGPGQGMAVAYTRWLEKHNQKREKMATLAVTQRKHAHMNPHAYFYKVPLTREDCLNSRMVAYPFCLYDCDLPVQGAAAIVLTLADRARDLKPKPAYLAGYGQRLAFEVAGRIGSLSSYMDGGWSSAKLTWERSGFTPKDVDVAQIYDGFSASVIYGLESYGFCKEGEALDFIQDGRMELDGELPINTFGGSLGTGRIHGLWHIIEGALQASGRAGERQVKDVNVSFVGASAPIVQGTTFIFVKEPY
;
A
#
# COMPACT_ATOMS: atom_id res chain seq x y z
N MET A 1 -4.96 -25.43 2.76
CA MET A 1 -3.75 -24.80 2.15
C MET A 1 -4.02 -24.60 0.67
N TRP A 2 -3.63 -23.47 0.10
CA TRP A 2 -3.87 -23.15 -1.31
C TRP A 2 -2.93 -23.96 -2.22
N GLU A 3 -3.47 -24.62 -3.24
CA GLU A 3 -2.69 -25.47 -4.17
C GLU A 3 -1.65 -24.70 -5.00
N ASN A 4 -1.88 -23.37 -5.19
CA ASN A 4 -0.98 -22.49 -5.93
C ASN A 4 -0.02 -21.69 -5.03
N ARG A 5 0.12 -22.08 -3.76
CA ARG A 5 1.07 -21.50 -2.82
C ARG A 5 2.48 -21.50 -3.41
N CYS A 6 3.15 -20.35 -3.36
CA CYS A 6 4.51 -20.14 -3.85
C CYS A 6 4.75 -20.43 -5.35
N LYS A 7 3.69 -20.59 -6.16
CA LYS A 7 3.84 -20.77 -7.61
C LYS A 7 4.06 -19.47 -8.39
N VAL A 8 3.82 -18.32 -7.77
CA VAL A 8 4.09 -16.99 -8.34
C VAL A 8 5.10 -16.27 -7.46
N ALA A 9 5.98 -15.51 -8.08
CA ALA A 9 6.98 -14.72 -7.39
C ALA A 9 7.06 -13.29 -7.94
N LEU A 10 7.45 -12.36 -7.07
CA LEU A 10 7.84 -11.01 -7.41
C LEU A 10 9.35 -10.98 -7.67
N SER A 11 9.75 -10.57 -8.87
CA SER A 11 11.12 -10.69 -9.37
C SER A 11 11.77 -9.35 -9.73
N GLY A 12 11.01 -8.27 -9.87
CA GLY A 12 11.59 -6.96 -10.18
C GLY A 12 10.79 -5.85 -9.53
N VAL A 13 11.50 -4.79 -9.14
CA VAL A 13 10.91 -3.60 -8.53
C VAL A 13 11.48 -2.34 -9.16
N GLY A 14 10.66 -1.30 -9.29
CA GLY A 14 11.09 -0.02 -9.82
C GLY A 14 10.32 1.14 -9.19
N PHE A 15 11.02 2.26 -9.05
CA PHE A 15 10.51 3.46 -8.42
C PHE A 15 10.85 4.68 -9.26
N SER A 16 9.91 5.59 -9.42
CA SER A 16 10.24 6.95 -9.84
C SER A 16 10.55 7.81 -8.62
N LYS A 17 11.18 8.94 -8.84
CA LYS A 17 11.30 9.98 -7.81
C LYS A 17 9.89 10.42 -7.39
N VAL A 18 9.64 10.50 -6.08
CA VAL A 18 8.44 11.12 -5.53
C VAL A 18 8.63 12.63 -5.39
N THR A 19 7.61 13.40 -5.76
CA THR A 19 7.61 14.87 -5.70
C THR A 19 6.26 15.40 -5.26
N ARG A 20 6.20 16.67 -4.85
CA ARG A 20 4.96 17.40 -4.58
C ARG A 20 4.64 18.43 -5.65
N SER A 21 5.37 18.41 -6.75
CA SER A 21 5.17 19.23 -7.95
C SER A 21 4.55 18.40 -9.06
N ALA A 22 3.76 19.04 -9.94
CA ALA A 22 3.17 18.43 -11.14
C ALA A 22 3.87 18.91 -12.44
N GLU A 23 5.13 19.31 -12.36
CA GLU A 23 5.90 19.81 -13.51
C GLU A 23 6.18 18.72 -14.56
N THR A 24 6.27 17.48 -14.12
CA THR A 24 6.47 16.32 -15.00
C THR A 24 5.18 15.56 -15.19
N PRO A 25 4.75 15.19 -16.41
CA PRO A 25 3.59 14.36 -16.65
C PRO A 25 3.68 13.03 -15.89
N LEU A 26 2.56 12.54 -15.36
CA LEU A 26 2.53 11.31 -14.57
C LEU A 26 3.03 10.09 -15.35
N ALA A 27 2.80 10.07 -16.66
CA ALA A 27 3.27 9.02 -17.56
C ALA A 27 4.80 8.87 -17.55
N ALA A 28 5.56 9.95 -17.39
CA ALA A 28 7.02 9.88 -17.32
C ALA A 28 7.47 9.15 -16.04
N HIS A 29 6.85 9.43 -14.90
CA HIS A 29 7.09 8.72 -13.65
C HIS A 29 6.72 7.23 -13.75
N ALA A 30 5.56 6.93 -14.36
CA ALA A 30 5.11 5.55 -14.54
C ALA A 30 6.05 4.76 -15.46
N LEU A 31 6.46 5.36 -16.57
CA LEU A 31 7.39 4.76 -17.53
C LEU A 31 8.76 4.50 -16.90
N GLU A 32 9.29 5.44 -16.12
CA GLU A 32 10.55 5.29 -15.38
C GLU A 32 10.45 4.10 -14.41
N ALA A 33 9.41 4.04 -13.59
CA ALA A 33 9.22 2.96 -12.62
C ALA A 33 9.10 1.60 -13.31
N VAL A 34 8.35 1.50 -14.40
CA VAL A 34 8.18 0.25 -15.16
C VAL A 34 9.50 -0.20 -15.80
N LYS A 35 10.24 0.72 -16.43
CA LYS A 35 11.56 0.39 -17.01
C LYS A 35 12.53 -0.12 -15.97
N LEU A 36 12.61 0.56 -14.82
CA LEU A 36 13.47 0.13 -13.71
C LEU A 36 13.06 -1.23 -13.14
N ALA A 37 11.75 -1.52 -13.02
CA ALA A 37 11.30 -2.84 -12.57
C ALA A 37 11.67 -3.97 -13.54
N VAL A 38 11.55 -3.72 -14.84
CA VAL A 38 11.96 -4.69 -15.88
C VAL A 38 13.47 -4.88 -15.90
N GLU A 39 14.25 -3.80 -15.79
CA GLU A 39 15.72 -3.84 -15.70
C GLU A 39 16.19 -4.58 -14.43
N ASP A 40 15.57 -4.30 -13.28
CA ASP A 40 15.86 -4.98 -12.02
C ASP A 40 15.63 -6.49 -12.13
N SER A 41 14.58 -6.93 -12.82
CA SER A 41 14.32 -8.35 -13.07
C SER A 41 15.32 -9.02 -14.02
N GLY A 42 16.09 -8.24 -14.79
CA GLY A 42 16.99 -8.73 -15.84
C GLY A 42 16.29 -9.04 -17.16
N LEU A 43 15.01 -8.72 -17.28
CA LEU A 43 14.22 -8.90 -18.50
C LEU A 43 14.42 -7.72 -19.48
N LYS A 44 14.03 -7.95 -20.73
CA LYS A 44 13.85 -6.89 -21.73
C LYS A 44 12.40 -6.44 -21.74
N LEU A 45 12.14 -5.22 -22.18
CA LEU A 45 10.77 -4.73 -22.34
C LEU A 45 9.96 -5.62 -23.30
N SER A 46 10.59 -6.20 -24.32
CA SER A 46 9.96 -7.13 -25.28
C SER A 46 9.49 -8.46 -24.66
N ASP A 47 9.98 -8.80 -23.48
CA ASP A 47 9.61 -10.04 -22.78
C ASP A 47 8.29 -9.88 -22.02
N ILE A 48 7.87 -8.63 -21.78
CA ILE A 48 6.65 -8.31 -21.04
C ILE A 48 5.44 -8.57 -21.94
N ASP A 49 4.56 -9.44 -21.49
CA ASP A 49 3.33 -9.86 -22.18
C ASP A 49 2.05 -9.69 -21.34
N GLY A 50 2.17 -9.17 -20.10
CA GLY A 50 1.07 -8.85 -19.21
C GLY A 50 1.19 -7.45 -18.59
N LEU A 51 0.10 -6.68 -18.54
CA LEU A 51 0.04 -5.35 -17.93
C LEU A 51 -1.16 -5.22 -17.00
N ALA A 52 -0.95 -4.71 -15.78
CA ALA A 52 -2.03 -4.45 -14.84
C ALA A 52 -1.82 -3.16 -14.06
N THR A 53 -2.89 -2.43 -13.79
CA THR A 53 -2.85 -1.22 -12.97
C THR A 53 -4.18 -0.96 -12.28
N PHE A 54 -4.14 -0.01 -11.36
CA PHE A 54 -5.30 0.63 -10.74
C PHE A 54 -5.20 2.13 -11.03
N PRO A 55 -5.86 2.63 -12.10
CA PRO A 55 -5.66 4.00 -12.57
C PRO A 55 -6.49 5.04 -11.83
N GLU A 56 -7.21 4.66 -10.76
CA GLU A 56 -8.08 5.59 -10.02
C GLU A 56 -7.38 6.88 -9.64
N LEU A 57 -8.08 7.98 -9.83
CA LEU A 57 -7.74 9.25 -9.22
C LEU A 57 -8.29 9.38 -7.82
N PRO A 58 -7.59 10.10 -6.94
CA PRO A 58 -8.25 10.67 -5.78
C PRO A 58 -9.42 11.54 -6.27
N ALA A 59 -10.55 11.48 -5.57
CA ALA A 59 -11.82 12.14 -5.92
C ALA A 59 -11.74 13.68 -5.79
N THR A 60 -10.88 14.32 -6.54
CA THR A 60 -10.56 15.75 -6.43
C THR A 60 -11.18 16.64 -7.53
N GLY A 61 -12.07 16.08 -8.34
CA GLY A 61 -12.82 16.86 -9.33
C GLY A 61 -12.00 17.35 -10.54
N HIS A 62 -10.77 16.88 -10.72
CA HIS A 62 -9.97 17.21 -11.89
C HIS A 62 -10.37 16.34 -13.08
N ALA A 63 -10.35 16.93 -14.28
CA ALA A 63 -10.51 16.16 -15.51
C ALA A 63 -9.39 15.13 -15.62
N LEU A 64 -9.77 13.88 -15.90
CA LEU A 64 -8.84 12.77 -16.12
C LEU A 64 -8.22 12.93 -17.51
N VAL A 65 -6.93 13.21 -17.56
CA VAL A 65 -6.17 13.24 -18.82
C VAL A 65 -5.13 12.13 -18.75
N ASP A 66 -5.28 11.15 -19.63
CA ASP A 66 -4.37 10.00 -19.71
C ASP A 66 -2.94 10.46 -20.06
N GLY A 67 -1.97 9.94 -19.34
CA GLY A 67 -0.58 10.36 -19.41
C GLY A 67 -0.22 11.57 -18.55
N ILE A 68 -1.20 12.40 -18.13
CA ILE A 68 -0.95 13.60 -17.32
C ILE A 68 -1.34 13.37 -15.85
N SER A 69 -2.57 12.96 -15.60
CA SER A 69 -3.12 12.78 -14.25
C SER A 69 -3.51 11.34 -13.91
N ILE A 70 -3.66 10.50 -14.92
CA ILE A 70 -3.74 9.03 -14.83
C ILE A 70 -2.77 8.41 -15.82
N VAL A 71 -2.51 7.11 -15.68
CA VAL A 71 -1.76 6.33 -16.67
C VAL A 71 -2.48 5.00 -16.87
N SER A 72 -3.25 4.94 -17.94
CA SER A 72 -3.99 3.74 -18.35
C SER A 72 -3.08 2.66 -18.93
N VAL A 73 -3.61 1.45 -19.05
CA VAL A 73 -2.92 0.37 -19.77
C VAL A 73 -2.64 0.77 -21.21
N ASN A 74 -3.59 1.45 -21.88
CA ASN A 74 -3.39 1.91 -23.26
C ASN A 74 -2.22 2.91 -23.36
N CYS A 75 -2.16 3.86 -22.45
CA CYS A 75 -1.05 4.81 -22.38
C CYS A 75 0.29 4.09 -22.16
N MET A 76 0.36 3.18 -21.21
CA MET A 76 1.59 2.41 -20.91
C MET A 76 2.01 1.53 -22.10
N MET A 77 1.07 0.81 -22.72
CA MET A 77 1.32 -0.05 -23.88
C MET A 77 1.90 0.78 -25.04
N ALA A 78 1.34 1.94 -25.32
CA ALA A 78 1.83 2.84 -26.36
C ALA A 78 3.24 3.37 -26.07
N MET A 79 3.51 3.79 -24.83
CA MET A 79 4.83 4.29 -24.40
C MET A 79 5.92 3.21 -24.45
N LEU A 80 5.59 1.99 -24.05
CA LEU A 80 6.51 0.85 -24.06
C LEU A 80 6.67 0.22 -25.44
N LYS A 81 5.80 0.55 -26.40
CA LYS A 81 5.76 -0.05 -27.75
C LYS A 81 5.66 -1.58 -27.68
N LEU A 82 4.69 -2.08 -26.92
CA LEU A 82 4.44 -3.51 -26.73
C LEU A 82 3.35 -4.01 -27.68
N PRO A 83 3.69 -4.53 -28.90
CA PRO A 83 2.70 -5.01 -29.85
C PRO A 83 2.13 -6.39 -29.50
N ASN A 84 2.82 -7.16 -28.65
CA ASN A 84 2.51 -8.57 -28.37
C ASN A 84 1.99 -8.79 -26.95
N LEU A 85 1.18 -7.86 -26.45
CA LEU A 85 0.57 -7.98 -25.14
C LEU A 85 -0.49 -9.10 -25.16
N SER A 86 -0.29 -10.15 -24.35
CA SER A 86 -1.20 -11.29 -24.27
C SER A 86 -2.34 -11.08 -23.28
N TRP A 87 -2.10 -10.25 -22.24
CA TRP A 87 -3.06 -10.01 -21.18
C TRP A 87 -2.93 -8.60 -20.60
N HIS A 88 -4.05 -8.01 -20.27
CA HIS A 88 -4.07 -6.74 -19.53
C HIS A 88 -5.33 -6.57 -18.69
N ILE A 89 -5.23 -5.71 -17.65
CA ILE A 89 -6.38 -5.31 -16.84
C ILE A 89 -6.16 -3.95 -16.18
N GLU A 90 -7.26 -3.21 -16.04
CA GLU A 90 -7.40 -2.08 -15.13
C GLU A 90 -8.41 -2.47 -14.06
N THR A 91 -8.05 -2.33 -12.78
CA THR A 91 -8.95 -2.65 -11.68
C THR A 91 -9.57 -1.39 -11.12
N GLU A 92 -10.83 -1.45 -10.72
CA GLU A 92 -11.55 -0.32 -10.10
C GLU A 92 -11.78 -0.51 -8.61
N THR A 93 -11.62 -1.73 -8.12
CA THR A 93 -11.87 -2.07 -6.71
C THR A 93 -10.63 -2.61 -6.02
N VAL A 94 -10.61 -2.53 -4.69
CA VAL A 94 -9.57 -3.07 -3.79
C VAL A 94 -8.15 -2.57 -4.07
N ASN A 95 -8.01 -1.36 -4.59
CA ASN A 95 -6.74 -0.71 -4.84
C ASN A 95 -5.80 -1.51 -5.75
N ILE A 96 -4.53 -1.16 -5.74
CA ILE A 96 -3.49 -1.85 -6.52
C ILE A 96 -3.32 -3.32 -6.12
N GLY A 97 -3.69 -3.70 -4.90
CA GLY A 97 -3.68 -5.10 -4.48
C GLY A 97 -4.57 -5.99 -5.34
N GLY A 98 -5.71 -5.47 -5.83
CA GLY A 98 -6.55 -6.16 -6.79
C GLY A 98 -5.84 -6.44 -8.12
N ALA A 99 -5.10 -5.46 -8.65
CA ALA A 99 -4.31 -5.65 -9.88
C ALA A 99 -3.21 -6.71 -9.71
N VAL A 100 -2.53 -6.73 -8.56
CA VAL A 100 -1.53 -7.75 -8.23
C VAL A 100 -2.14 -9.15 -8.18
N GLN A 101 -3.33 -9.28 -7.58
CA GLN A 101 -4.04 -10.57 -7.52
C GLN A 101 -4.51 -11.03 -8.90
N GLN A 102 -5.03 -10.13 -9.73
CA GLN A 102 -5.44 -10.47 -11.10
C GLN A 102 -4.24 -10.87 -11.96
N ALA A 103 -3.10 -10.19 -11.83
CA ALA A 103 -1.86 -10.58 -12.49
C ALA A 103 -1.39 -11.96 -12.02
N THR A 104 -1.48 -12.25 -10.71
CA THR A 104 -1.18 -13.57 -10.14
C THR A 104 -2.06 -14.65 -10.77
N ASN A 105 -3.37 -14.42 -10.88
CA ASN A 105 -4.32 -15.36 -11.48
C ASN A 105 -4.04 -15.58 -12.97
N ALA A 106 -3.69 -14.51 -13.71
CA ALA A 106 -3.34 -14.58 -15.13
C ALA A 106 -2.09 -15.45 -15.38
N LEU A 107 -1.05 -15.29 -14.55
CA LEU A 107 0.16 -16.10 -14.58
C LEU A 107 -0.13 -17.58 -14.30
N LEU A 108 -0.95 -17.86 -13.28
CA LEU A 108 -1.36 -19.22 -12.92
C LEU A 108 -2.21 -19.88 -14.01
N ALA A 109 -3.05 -19.12 -14.70
CA ALA A 109 -3.83 -19.57 -15.85
C ALA A 109 -3.00 -19.72 -17.14
N GLY A 110 -1.75 -19.25 -17.14
CA GLY A 110 -0.85 -19.35 -18.28
C GLY A 110 -1.17 -18.39 -19.44
N VAL A 111 -2.00 -17.35 -19.20
CA VAL A 111 -2.37 -16.39 -20.25
C VAL A 111 -1.29 -15.33 -20.50
N CYS A 112 -0.35 -15.18 -19.58
CA CYS A 112 0.88 -14.40 -19.75
C CYS A 112 2.05 -15.06 -19.00
N LYS A 113 3.28 -14.63 -19.31
CA LYS A 113 4.52 -15.17 -18.72
C LYS A 113 5.14 -14.18 -17.73
N TYR A 114 5.16 -12.90 -18.08
CA TYR A 114 5.75 -11.81 -17.31
C TYR A 114 4.77 -10.65 -17.24
N ALA A 115 4.22 -10.42 -16.07
CA ALA A 115 3.25 -9.36 -15.82
C ALA A 115 3.91 -8.18 -15.10
N VAL A 116 3.77 -6.99 -15.65
CA VAL A 116 4.11 -5.73 -14.96
C VAL A 116 2.86 -5.18 -14.30
N VAL A 117 2.97 -4.84 -13.02
CA VAL A 117 1.92 -4.12 -12.29
C VAL A 117 2.51 -2.80 -11.82
N TRP A 118 1.84 -1.68 -12.12
CA TRP A 118 2.28 -0.36 -11.68
C TRP A 118 1.15 0.42 -11.02
N ARG A 119 1.55 1.36 -10.18
CA ARG A 119 0.68 2.41 -9.64
C ARG A 119 1.36 3.75 -9.81
N ALA A 120 0.68 4.68 -10.43
CA ALA A 120 1.08 6.07 -10.53
C ALA A 120 0.06 6.94 -9.78
N MET A 121 0.54 7.94 -9.05
CA MET A 121 -0.27 8.85 -8.24
C MET A 121 -0.06 10.29 -8.65
N HIS A 122 -1.17 10.97 -8.98
CA HIS A 122 -1.19 12.39 -9.24
C HIS A 122 -1.83 13.13 -8.08
N ASN A 123 -1.03 13.42 -7.06
CA ASN A 123 -1.44 14.14 -5.86
C ASN A 123 -0.47 15.28 -5.54
N PRO A 124 -0.29 16.26 -6.43
CA PRO A 124 0.60 17.38 -6.16
C PRO A 124 0.07 18.22 -4.99
N ARG A 125 0.94 19.07 -4.45
CA ARG A 125 0.61 19.97 -3.35
C ARG A 125 -0.65 20.80 -3.68
N GLY A 126 -1.58 20.88 -2.72
CA GLY A 126 -2.80 21.69 -2.83
C GLY A 126 -4.01 20.97 -3.43
N THR A 127 -3.87 19.73 -3.92
CA THR A 127 -4.99 18.99 -4.53
C THR A 127 -5.66 17.99 -3.60
N TYR A 128 -4.97 17.57 -2.55
CA TYR A 128 -5.42 16.51 -1.67
C TYR A 128 -6.44 17.01 -0.63
N GLN A 129 -7.50 16.25 -0.44
CA GLN A 129 -8.58 16.49 0.53
C GLN A 129 -9.38 17.80 0.33
N ASN A 130 -9.31 18.42 -0.84
CA ASN A 130 -10.17 19.56 -1.14
C ASN A 130 -11.60 19.07 -1.35
N LEU A 131 -12.55 19.75 -0.67
CA LEU A 131 -13.97 19.59 -0.97
C LEU A 131 -14.27 20.19 -2.35
N PRO A 132 -15.23 19.62 -3.12
CA PRO A 132 -15.73 20.27 -4.32
C PRO A 132 -16.23 21.69 -3.97
N GLY A 133 -15.73 22.73 -4.66
CA GLY A 133 -15.99 24.12 -4.28
C GLY A 133 -17.46 24.55 -4.42
N THR A 134 -18.16 24.05 -5.45
CA THR A 134 -19.52 24.50 -5.77
C THR A 134 -20.53 23.37 -6.02
N TYR A 135 -20.09 22.13 -6.06
CA TYR A 135 -20.94 20.99 -6.40
C TYR A 135 -20.57 19.75 -5.60
N ALA A 136 -21.53 19.16 -4.94
CA ALA A 136 -21.38 17.92 -4.16
C ALA A 136 -22.34 16.85 -4.70
N PRO A 137 -21.87 15.93 -5.56
CA PRO A 137 -22.70 14.89 -6.14
C PRO A 137 -22.97 13.73 -5.18
N GLY A 138 -24.06 13.00 -5.41
CA GLY A 138 -24.38 11.77 -4.68
C GLY A 138 -24.48 11.99 -3.19
N ALA A 139 -23.91 11.07 -2.41
CA ALA A 139 -23.93 11.11 -0.94
C ALA A 139 -23.23 12.35 -0.35
N LEU A 140 -22.29 12.96 -1.07
CA LEU A 140 -21.60 14.15 -0.60
C LEU A 140 -22.53 15.36 -0.40
N GLN A 141 -23.68 15.41 -1.08
CA GLN A 141 -24.66 16.48 -0.90
C GLN A 141 -25.20 16.56 0.53
N PHE A 142 -25.14 15.46 1.30
CA PHE A 142 -25.61 15.38 2.68
C PHE A 142 -24.52 15.66 3.71
N THR A 143 -23.27 15.73 3.31
CA THR A 143 -22.13 15.86 4.23
C THR A 143 -21.24 17.05 3.92
N ALA A 144 -20.99 17.35 2.65
CA ALA A 144 -20.11 18.45 2.26
C ALA A 144 -20.56 19.83 2.75
N PRO A 145 -21.87 20.20 2.79
CA PRO A 145 -22.31 21.46 3.34
C PRO A 145 -21.91 21.69 4.81
N TYR A 146 -21.65 20.60 5.54
CA TYR A 146 -21.21 20.63 6.93
C TYR A 146 -19.68 20.51 7.07
N GLY A 147 -18.93 20.67 5.99
CA GLY A 147 -17.48 20.52 5.98
C GLY A 147 -16.97 19.08 6.07
N PHE A 148 -17.86 18.08 5.88
CA PHE A 148 -17.55 16.67 5.98
C PHE A 148 -17.55 16.03 4.58
N GLY A 149 -16.38 15.91 3.96
CA GLY A 149 -16.29 15.38 2.58
C GLY A 149 -14.96 14.73 2.23
N GLY A 150 -13.95 14.88 3.04
CA GLY A 150 -12.65 14.24 2.83
C GLY A 150 -12.52 12.90 3.56
N PRO A 151 -11.63 12.00 3.12
CA PRO A 151 -11.41 10.72 3.77
C PRO A 151 -10.92 10.84 5.22
N GLY A 152 -10.19 11.92 5.54
CA GLY A 152 -9.69 12.18 6.89
C GLY A 152 -10.78 12.37 7.92
N GLN A 153 -11.88 13.07 7.57
CA GLN A 153 -13.00 13.26 8.48
C GLN A 153 -13.72 11.94 8.79
N GLY A 154 -13.94 11.10 7.76
CA GLY A 154 -14.57 9.79 7.96
C GLY A 154 -13.75 8.89 8.89
N MET A 155 -12.44 8.84 8.67
CA MET A 155 -11.52 8.09 9.56
C MET A 155 -11.47 8.69 10.97
N ALA A 156 -11.53 10.01 11.10
CA ALA A 156 -11.49 10.70 12.38
C ALA A 156 -12.67 10.35 13.28
N VAL A 157 -13.89 10.28 12.73
CA VAL A 157 -15.10 9.90 13.49
C VAL A 157 -14.97 8.49 14.06
N ALA A 158 -14.59 7.53 13.23
CA ALA A 158 -14.43 6.15 13.68
C ALA A 158 -13.28 6.00 14.68
N TYR A 159 -12.18 6.73 14.48
CA TYR A 159 -11.04 6.65 15.37
C TYR A 159 -11.32 7.31 16.72
N THR A 160 -12.05 8.43 16.76
CA THR A 160 -12.53 9.01 18.02
C THR A 160 -13.35 8.01 18.82
N ARG A 161 -14.30 7.31 18.16
CA ARG A 161 -15.09 6.26 18.81
C ARG A 161 -14.23 5.11 19.33
N TRP A 162 -13.20 4.71 18.57
CA TRP A 162 -12.27 3.65 19.00
C TRP A 162 -11.47 4.08 20.23
N LEU A 163 -10.95 5.33 20.27
CA LEU A 163 -10.23 5.87 21.42
C LEU A 163 -11.11 5.89 22.67
N GLU A 164 -12.35 6.35 22.54
CA GLU A 164 -13.31 6.40 23.65
C GLU A 164 -13.68 5.00 24.14
N LYS A 165 -14.01 4.09 23.23
CA LYS A 165 -14.38 2.71 23.54
C LYS A 165 -13.31 1.98 24.35
N HIS A 166 -12.04 2.22 24.03
CA HIS A 166 -10.90 1.51 24.60
C HIS A 166 -10.12 2.36 25.63
N ASN A 167 -10.66 3.53 26.03
CA ASN A 167 -10.03 4.46 26.95
C ASN A 167 -8.57 4.78 26.58
N GLN A 168 -8.30 4.96 25.29
CA GLN A 168 -6.99 5.22 24.74
C GLN A 168 -6.76 6.71 24.48
N LYS A 169 -5.50 7.14 24.48
CA LYS A 169 -5.10 8.54 24.24
C LYS A 169 -4.41 8.70 22.91
N ARG A 170 -4.82 9.72 22.14
CA ARG A 170 -4.26 10.00 20.80
C ARG A 170 -2.74 10.24 20.80
N GLU A 171 -2.18 10.74 21.92
CA GLU A 171 -0.75 11.05 22.03
C GLU A 171 0.16 9.82 21.83
N LYS A 172 -0.34 8.62 22.09
CA LYS A 172 0.37 7.37 21.83
C LYS A 172 0.61 7.15 20.32
N MET A 173 -0.26 7.70 19.44
CA MET A 173 -0.13 7.59 18.00
C MET A 173 1.16 8.23 17.46
N ALA A 174 1.70 9.25 18.15
CA ALA A 174 2.93 9.90 17.74
C ALA A 174 4.11 8.92 17.58
N THR A 175 4.12 7.82 18.35
CA THR A 175 5.13 6.75 18.23
C THR A 175 5.14 6.15 16.82
N LEU A 176 3.96 5.90 16.23
CA LEU A 176 3.87 5.37 14.86
C LEU A 176 4.52 6.32 13.84
N ALA A 177 4.13 7.60 13.85
CA ALA A 177 4.66 8.60 12.92
C ALA A 177 6.18 8.79 13.06
N VAL A 178 6.69 8.78 14.28
CA VAL A 178 8.14 8.93 14.57
C VAL A 178 8.92 7.69 14.10
N THR A 179 8.44 6.49 14.41
CA THR A 179 9.12 5.25 13.97
C THR A 179 9.12 5.14 12.45
N GLN A 180 8.00 5.39 11.79
CA GLN A 180 7.96 5.39 10.32
C GLN A 180 8.87 6.47 9.71
N ARG A 181 9.02 7.64 10.35
CA ARG A 181 9.97 8.65 9.91
C ARG A 181 11.43 8.18 10.06
N LYS A 182 11.77 7.43 11.10
CA LYS A 182 13.10 6.80 11.23
C LYS A 182 13.35 5.80 10.08
N HIS A 183 12.36 4.99 9.74
CA HIS A 183 12.45 4.07 8.61
C HIS A 183 12.58 4.81 7.27
N ALA A 184 11.80 5.87 7.05
CA ALA A 184 11.89 6.73 5.86
C ALA A 184 13.27 7.41 5.74
N HIS A 185 13.92 7.75 6.87
CA HIS A 185 15.26 8.33 6.90
C HIS A 185 16.31 7.45 6.24
N MET A 186 16.14 6.12 6.29
CA MET A 186 17.02 5.12 5.66
C MET A 186 16.61 4.78 4.22
N ASN A 187 15.46 5.25 3.74
CA ASN A 187 14.95 4.92 2.42
C ASN A 187 15.25 6.03 1.40
N PRO A 188 16.21 5.84 0.46
CA PRO A 188 16.56 6.88 -0.51
C PRO A 188 15.42 7.25 -1.46
N HIS A 189 14.37 6.43 -1.59
CA HIS A 189 13.18 6.72 -2.39
C HIS A 189 12.10 7.48 -1.61
N ALA A 190 12.26 7.63 -0.28
CA ALA A 190 11.27 8.34 0.54
C ALA A 190 11.35 9.84 0.34
N TYR A 191 10.19 10.51 0.36
CA TYR A 191 10.13 11.98 0.32
C TYR A 191 10.88 12.59 1.51
N PHE A 192 10.78 11.99 2.69
CA PHE A 192 11.46 12.42 3.90
C PHE A 192 12.79 11.69 4.17
N TYR A 193 13.48 11.26 3.11
CA TYR A 193 14.83 10.72 3.24
C TYR A 193 15.75 11.70 3.97
N LYS A 194 16.43 11.24 5.02
CA LYS A 194 17.29 12.04 5.89
C LYS A 194 16.61 13.23 6.59
N VAL A 195 15.28 13.24 6.70
CA VAL A 195 14.54 14.28 7.41
C VAL A 195 13.96 13.70 8.69
N PRO A 196 14.48 14.07 9.88
CA PRO A 196 13.99 13.54 11.16
C PRO A 196 12.60 14.07 11.53
N LEU A 197 11.96 13.43 12.48
CA LEU A 197 10.73 13.86 13.13
C LEU A 197 10.81 13.48 14.62
N THR A 198 10.58 14.45 15.50
CA THR A 198 10.48 14.18 16.94
C THR A 198 9.03 13.94 17.36
N ARG A 199 8.86 13.34 18.54
CA ARG A 199 7.53 13.18 19.14
C ARG A 199 6.88 14.54 19.43
N GLU A 200 7.67 15.53 19.84
CA GLU A 200 7.20 16.88 20.11
C GLU A 200 6.71 17.57 18.83
N ASP A 201 7.47 17.47 17.73
CA ASP A 201 7.04 17.99 16.42
C ASP A 201 5.70 17.38 15.99
N CYS A 202 5.54 16.07 16.22
CA CYS A 202 4.31 15.36 15.88
C CYS A 202 3.11 15.90 16.70
N LEU A 203 3.26 16.00 18.03
CA LEU A 203 2.18 16.41 18.93
C LEU A 203 1.80 17.88 18.76
N ASN A 204 2.76 18.77 18.45
CA ASN A 204 2.56 20.18 18.22
C ASN A 204 2.15 20.52 16.79
N SER A 205 2.08 19.53 15.90
CA SER A 205 1.70 19.76 14.52
C SER A 205 0.23 20.15 14.36
N ARG A 206 -0.09 20.83 13.25
CA ARG A 206 -1.44 21.30 12.96
C ARG A 206 -2.47 20.17 13.01
N MET A 207 -3.57 20.39 13.72
CA MET A 207 -4.74 19.50 13.65
C MET A 207 -5.39 19.56 12.26
N VAL A 208 -5.64 18.42 11.66
CA VAL A 208 -6.32 18.28 10.35
C VAL A 208 -7.79 17.98 10.55
N ALA A 209 -8.10 16.95 11.31
CA ALA A 209 -9.45 16.57 11.73
C ALA A 209 -9.30 15.77 13.03
N TYR A 210 -9.76 16.31 14.16
CA TYR A 210 -9.59 15.64 15.45
C TYR A 210 -10.02 14.16 15.37
N PRO A 211 -9.17 13.19 15.81
CA PRO A 211 -7.94 13.35 16.57
C PRO A 211 -6.65 13.41 15.74
N PHE A 212 -6.71 13.53 14.43
CA PHE A 212 -5.55 13.50 13.52
C PHE A 212 -4.84 14.84 13.42
N CYS A 213 -3.54 14.82 13.66
CA CYS A 213 -2.59 15.87 13.32
C CYS A 213 -2.05 15.70 11.90
N LEU A 214 -1.23 16.64 11.46
CA LEU A 214 -0.60 16.63 10.14
C LEU A 214 0.17 15.33 9.85
N TYR A 215 0.94 14.82 10.81
CA TYR A 215 1.76 13.64 10.67
C TYR A 215 1.01 12.31 10.86
N ASP A 216 -0.29 12.38 11.19
CA ASP A 216 -1.20 11.21 11.15
C ASP A 216 -1.81 10.97 9.78
N CYS A 217 -1.57 11.87 8.83
CA CYS A 217 -2.07 11.80 7.47
C CYS A 217 -0.94 11.49 6.50
N ASP A 218 -1.22 10.66 5.50
CA ASP A 218 -0.26 10.34 4.46
C ASP A 218 0.17 11.58 3.68
N LEU A 219 1.37 11.48 3.09
CA LEU A 219 1.90 12.56 2.28
C LEU A 219 1.37 12.43 0.84
N PRO A 220 0.60 13.43 0.35
CA PRO A 220 0.22 13.48 -1.05
C PRO A 220 1.43 13.78 -1.93
N VAL A 221 1.68 12.92 -2.91
CA VAL A 221 2.81 13.01 -3.82
C VAL A 221 2.39 12.74 -5.26
N GLN A 222 3.24 13.17 -6.20
CA GLN A 222 3.26 12.67 -7.56
C GLN A 222 4.45 11.72 -7.71
N GLY A 223 4.21 10.56 -8.28
CA GLY A 223 5.22 9.55 -8.48
C GLY A 223 4.62 8.20 -8.86
N ALA A 224 5.46 7.22 -9.07
CA ALA A 224 5.04 5.87 -9.45
C ALA A 224 5.96 4.79 -8.87
N ALA A 225 5.41 3.59 -8.77
CA ALA A 225 6.15 2.37 -8.50
C ALA A 225 5.64 1.25 -9.42
N ALA A 226 6.47 0.24 -9.67
CA ALA A 226 6.14 -0.90 -10.48
C ALA A 226 6.80 -2.18 -9.96
N ILE A 227 6.19 -3.32 -10.27
CA ILE A 227 6.71 -4.65 -9.98
C ILE A 227 6.61 -5.54 -11.21
N VAL A 228 7.48 -6.55 -11.28
CA VAL A 228 7.40 -7.67 -12.22
C VAL A 228 7.01 -8.93 -11.47
N LEU A 229 5.98 -9.61 -11.96
CA LEU A 229 5.52 -10.91 -11.48
C LEU A 229 5.71 -11.97 -12.54
N THR A 230 6.07 -13.18 -12.12
CA THR A 230 6.17 -14.36 -12.99
C THR A 230 5.96 -15.65 -12.18
N LEU A 231 5.86 -16.80 -12.87
CA LEU A 231 5.85 -18.08 -12.18
C LEU A 231 7.19 -18.35 -11.48
N ALA A 232 7.14 -19.04 -10.35
CA ALA A 232 8.30 -19.33 -9.49
C ALA A 232 9.44 -20.02 -10.23
N ASP A 233 9.12 -20.95 -11.15
CA ASP A 233 10.13 -21.66 -11.93
C ASP A 233 10.92 -20.73 -12.84
N ARG A 234 10.26 -19.75 -13.46
CA ARG A 234 10.94 -18.71 -14.25
C ARG A 234 11.68 -17.71 -13.38
N ALA A 235 11.11 -17.37 -12.23
CA ALA A 235 11.70 -16.39 -11.33
C ALA A 235 13.09 -16.78 -10.83
N ARG A 236 13.35 -18.07 -10.67
CA ARG A 236 14.66 -18.61 -10.24
C ARG A 236 15.79 -18.30 -11.22
N ASP A 237 15.46 -18.19 -12.51
CA ASP A 237 16.42 -17.93 -13.59
C ASP A 237 16.64 -16.42 -13.82
N LEU A 238 15.89 -15.56 -13.14
CA LEU A 238 16.02 -14.11 -13.26
C LEU A 238 17.14 -13.56 -12.35
N LYS A 239 17.56 -12.33 -12.65
CA LYS A 239 18.68 -11.68 -12.00
C LYS A 239 18.57 -11.57 -10.46
N PRO A 240 17.43 -11.11 -9.89
CA PRO A 240 17.33 -10.93 -8.45
C PRO A 240 16.80 -12.18 -7.75
N LYS A 241 17.10 -12.29 -6.44
CA LYS A 241 16.39 -13.26 -5.60
C LYS A 241 14.91 -12.90 -5.57
N PRO A 242 14.01 -13.82 -5.92
CA PRO A 242 12.57 -13.56 -5.91
C PRO A 242 12.00 -13.61 -4.49
N ALA A 243 10.85 -12.96 -4.29
CA ALA A 243 9.97 -13.20 -3.15
C ALA A 243 8.78 -14.03 -3.60
N TYR A 244 8.55 -15.17 -2.96
CA TYR A 244 7.47 -16.09 -3.35
C TYR A 244 6.16 -15.72 -2.66
N LEU A 245 5.07 -15.68 -3.42
CA LEU A 245 3.73 -15.40 -2.91
C LEU A 245 3.12 -16.67 -2.29
N ALA A 246 3.12 -16.76 -0.97
CA ALA A 246 2.58 -17.90 -0.24
C ALA A 246 1.05 -17.87 -0.14
N GLY A 247 0.44 -16.70 -0.16
CA GLY A 247 -1.00 -16.53 -0.11
C GLY A 247 -1.43 -15.09 -0.23
N TYR A 248 -2.67 -14.89 -0.62
CA TYR A 248 -3.32 -13.58 -0.65
C TYR A 248 -4.79 -13.68 -0.25
N GLY A 249 -5.33 -12.58 0.27
CA GLY A 249 -6.74 -12.42 0.54
C GLY A 249 -7.28 -11.11 -0.02
N GLN A 250 -8.51 -11.18 -0.53
CA GLN A 250 -9.26 -10.01 -0.99
C GLN A 250 -10.69 -10.13 -0.49
N ARG A 251 -11.19 -9.08 0.11
CA ARG A 251 -12.57 -8.98 0.57
C ARG A 251 -13.11 -7.57 0.49
N LEU A 252 -14.40 -7.50 0.28
CA LEU A 252 -15.21 -6.30 0.48
C LEU A 252 -16.05 -6.50 1.74
N ALA A 253 -16.25 -5.44 2.52
CA ALA A 253 -17.22 -5.47 3.61
C ALA A 253 -18.63 -5.62 3.03
N PHE A 254 -19.48 -6.38 3.71
CA PHE A 254 -20.86 -6.60 3.28
C PHE A 254 -21.71 -5.32 3.38
N GLU A 255 -21.48 -4.54 4.45
CA GLU A 255 -22.18 -3.28 4.67
C GLU A 255 -21.34 -2.12 4.17
N VAL A 256 -21.65 -1.59 3.00
CA VAL A 256 -21.07 -0.36 2.47
C VAL A 256 -22.06 0.78 2.63
N ALA A 257 -22.13 1.35 3.81
CA ALA A 257 -22.86 2.61 4.03
C ALA A 257 -21.93 3.82 3.80
N GLY A 258 -21.45 3.98 2.57
CA GLY A 258 -20.57 5.08 2.22
C GLY A 258 -19.23 5.08 2.98
N ARG A 259 -18.58 6.25 3.08
CA ARG A 259 -17.31 6.43 3.83
C ARG A 259 -17.50 6.61 5.34
N ILE A 260 -18.73 6.55 5.81
CA ILE A 260 -19.10 6.67 7.22
C ILE A 260 -19.72 5.34 7.62
N GLY A 261 -18.88 4.37 7.93
CA GLY A 261 -19.31 3.09 8.47
C GLY A 261 -19.40 3.09 10.00
N SER A 262 -19.97 2.04 10.56
CA SER A 262 -19.78 1.73 11.98
C SER A 262 -18.29 1.42 12.27
N LEU A 263 -17.89 1.40 13.55
CA LEU A 263 -16.52 1.00 13.89
C LEU A 263 -16.22 -0.43 13.41
N SER A 264 -17.19 -1.35 13.45
CA SER A 264 -17.03 -2.71 12.95
C SER A 264 -16.71 -2.75 11.45
N SER A 265 -17.33 -1.91 10.62
CA SER A 265 -17.05 -1.88 9.18
C SER A 265 -15.64 -1.38 8.84
N TYR A 266 -14.97 -0.69 9.77
CA TYR A 266 -13.58 -0.29 9.60
C TYR A 266 -12.57 -1.44 9.77
N MET A 267 -12.99 -2.56 10.33
CA MET A 267 -12.13 -3.74 10.55
C MET A 267 -12.53 -4.95 9.71
N ASP A 268 -13.78 -5.03 9.26
CA ASP A 268 -14.33 -6.21 8.59
C ASP A 268 -13.58 -6.57 7.30
N GLY A 269 -13.21 -5.59 6.49
CA GLY A 269 -12.45 -5.81 5.26
C GLY A 269 -11.05 -6.38 5.54
N GLY A 270 -10.38 -5.85 6.56
CA GLY A 270 -9.08 -6.31 7.02
C GLY A 270 -9.15 -7.73 7.58
N TRP A 271 -10.04 -7.97 8.52
CA TRP A 271 -10.22 -9.28 9.14
C TRP A 271 -10.56 -10.37 8.11
N SER A 272 -11.50 -10.11 7.22
CA SER A 272 -11.92 -11.07 6.21
C SER A 272 -10.85 -11.39 5.18
N SER A 273 -10.05 -10.38 4.76
CA SER A 273 -8.94 -10.58 3.83
C SER A 273 -7.78 -11.33 4.48
N ALA A 274 -7.42 -10.97 5.71
CA ALA A 274 -6.36 -11.63 6.46
C ALA A 274 -6.70 -13.11 6.73
N LYS A 275 -7.94 -13.41 7.14
CA LYS A 275 -8.41 -14.79 7.32
C LYS A 275 -8.15 -15.66 6.10
N LEU A 276 -8.52 -15.18 4.90
CA LEU A 276 -8.24 -15.89 3.66
C LEU A 276 -6.74 -16.07 3.41
N THR A 277 -5.94 -15.06 3.73
CA THR A 277 -4.49 -15.12 3.55
C THR A 277 -3.86 -16.14 4.48
N TRP A 278 -4.28 -16.18 5.74
CA TRP A 278 -3.84 -17.21 6.71
C TRP A 278 -4.23 -18.61 6.26
N GLU A 279 -5.49 -18.83 5.88
CA GLU A 279 -5.98 -20.12 5.39
C GLU A 279 -5.22 -20.62 4.15
N ARG A 280 -4.92 -19.71 3.21
CA ARG A 280 -4.23 -20.04 1.96
C ARG A 280 -2.75 -20.31 2.16
N SER A 281 -2.09 -19.46 2.93
CA SER A 281 -0.64 -19.57 3.16
C SER A 281 -0.27 -20.66 4.15
N GLY A 282 -1.18 -21.01 5.07
CA GLY A 282 -0.91 -21.94 6.18
C GLY A 282 -0.09 -21.31 7.31
N PHE A 283 0.15 -19.99 7.27
CA PHE A 283 0.79 -19.24 8.35
C PHE A 283 -0.23 -18.62 9.28
N THR A 284 0.25 -18.11 10.40
CA THR A 284 -0.50 -17.38 11.42
C THR A 284 0.21 -16.04 11.72
N PRO A 285 -0.42 -15.08 12.41
CA PRO A 285 0.26 -13.86 12.81
C PRO A 285 1.56 -14.08 13.60
N LYS A 286 1.70 -15.20 14.30
CA LYS A 286 2.89 -15.53 15.10
C LYS A 286 4.09 -15.95 14.26
N ASP A 287 3.88 -16.32 13.01
CA ASP A 287 4.93 -16.76 12.10
C ASP A 287 5.53 -15.58 11.31
N VAL A 288 4.99 -14.36 11.50
CA VAL A 288 5.37 -13.17 10.73
C VAL A 288 6.57 -12.47 11.35
N ASP A 289 7.63 -12.32 10.57
CA ASP A 289 8.86 -11.63 10.99
C ASP A 289 8.83 -10.12 10.74
N VAL A 290 8.04 -9.64 9.76
CA VAL A 290 7.90 -8.24 9.40
C VAL A 290 6.54 -7.98 8.76
N ALA A 291 5.91 -6.84 9.06
CA ALA A 291 4.62 -6.48 8.52
C ALA A 291 4.63 -5.12 7.80
N GLN A 292 4.04 -5.05 6.62
CA GLN A 292 3.78 -3.80 5.93
C GLN A 292 2.27 -3.55 5.97
N ILE A 293 1.82 -2.55 6.71
CA ILE A 293 0.41 -2.26 6.97
C ILE A 293 0.07 -0.89 6.40
N TYR A 294 -0.91 -0.83 5.51
CA TYR A 294 -1.32 0.40 4.83
C TYR A 294 -1.67 1.53 5.83
N ASP A 295 -1.05 2.67 5.61
CA ASP A 295 -1.06 3.84 6.48
C ASP A 295 -1.45 5.13 5.74
N GLY A 296 -2.55 5.11 5.00
CA GLY A 296 -3.15 6.35 4.48
C GLY A 296 -3.54 7.34 5.59
N PHE A 297 -3.80 6.80 6.80
CA PHE A 297 -3.89 7.50 8.08
C PHE A 297 -3.30 6.59 9.16
N SER A 298 -2.73 7.17 10.21
CA SER A 298 -2.18 6.41 11.35
C SER A 298 -3.16 5.37 11.89
N ALA A 299 -4.45 5.72 12.00
CA ALA A 299 -5.49 4.81 12.48
C ALA A 299 -5.65 3.55 11.62
N SER A 300 -5.29 3.59 10.33
CA SER A 300 -5.34 2.39 9.46
C SER A 300 -4.39 1.31 9.94
N VAL A 301 -3.23 1.68 10.49
CA VAL A 301 -2.27 0.72 11.07
C VAL A 301 -2.85 0.12 12.36
N ILE A 302 -3.49 0.93 13.20
CA ILE A 302 -4.13 0.48 14.44
C ILE A 302 -5.22 -0.56 14.13
N TYR A 303 -6.12 -0.25 13.21
CA TYR A 303 -7.15 -1.19 12.76
C TYR A 303 -6.55 -2.42 12.07
N GLY A 304 -5.46 -2.25 11.32
CA GLY A 304 -4.75 -3.34 10.67
C GLY A 304 -4.17 -4.32 11.69
N LEU A 305 -3.48 -3.83 12.70
CA LEU A 305 -2.90 -4.67 13.76
C LEU A 305 -3.93 -5.58 14.43
N GLU A 306 -5.10 -4.99 14.75
CA GLU A 306 -6.19 -5.72 15.40
C GLU A 306 -6.90 -6.68 14.42
N SER A 307 -7.28 -6.18 13.24
CA SER A 307 -8.05 -6.97 12.27
C SER A 307 -7.24 -8.10 11.63
N TYR A 308 -5.91 -7.95 11.54
CA TYR A 308 -5.03 -9.01 11.04
C TYR A 308 -4.62 -10.01 12.12
N GLY A 309 -4.92 -9.72 13.39
CA GLY A 309 -4.68 -10.62 14.52
C GLY A 309 -3.30 -10.52 15.16
N PHE A 310 -2.56 -9.43 14.93
CA PHE A 310 -1.26 -9.20 15.59
C PHE A 310 -1.41 -8.81 17.07
N CYS A 311 -2.53 -8.19 17.43
CA CYS A 311 -2.92 -7.89 18.81
C CYS A 311 -4.43 -8.00 18.95
N LYS A 312 -4.93 -7.95 20.20
CA LYS A 312 -6.37 -7.96 20.47
C LYS A 312 -6.98 -6.57 20.23
N GLU A 313 -8.29 -6.54 20.08
CA GLU A 313 -9.06 -5.31 19.97
C GLU A 313 -8.81 -4.40 21.17
N GLY A 314 -8.48 -3.14 20.92
CA GLY A 314 -8.16 -2.12 21.92
C GLY A 314 -6.70 -2.07 22.36
N GLU A 315 -5.85 -3.03 21.98
CA GLU A 315 -4.46 -3.13 22.41
C GLU A 315 -3.46 -2.49 21.42
N ALA A 316 -3.87 -2.15 20.20
CA ALA A 316 -2.94 -1.76 19.14
C ALA A 316 -2.10 -0.50 19.47
N LEU A 317 -2.66 0.49 20.17
CA LEU A 317 -1.88 1.68 20.60
C LEU A 317 -0.84 1.37 21.67
N ASP A 318 -1.07 0.37 22.51
CA ASP A 318 -0.08 -0.10 23.49
C ASP A 318 0.95 -1.00 22.80
N PHE A 319 0.51 -1.83 21.85
CA PHE A 319 1.38 -2.69 21.06
C PHE A 319 2.48 -1.91 20.33
N ILE A 320 2.17 -0.73 19.77
CA ILE A 320 3.15 0.05 19.00
C ILE A 320 4.17 0.83 19.85
N GLN A 321 4.10 0.76 21.19
CA GLN A 321 5.04 1.46 22.08
C GLN A 321 6.35 0.67 22.27
N ASP A 322 7.28 1.26 22.98
CA ASP A 322 8.49 0.63 23.50
C ASP A 322 9.42 -0.02 22.44
N GLY A 323 9.44 0.56 21.23
CA GLY A 323 10.32 0.13 20.15
C GLY A 323 9.87 -1.14 19.42
N ARG A 324 8.69 -1.70 19.71
CA ARG A 324 8.22 -2.96 19.10
C ARG A 324 8.13 -2.95 17.58
N MET A 325 7.94 -1.77 16.97
CA MET A 325 7.87 -1.59 15.52
C MET A 325 9.23 -1.28 14.86
N GLU A 326 10.29 -1.05 15.64
CA GLU A 326 11.64 -0.77 15.13
C GLU A 326 12.19 -1.99 14.37
N LEU A 327 13.27 -1.82 13.58
CA LEU A 327 13.83 -2.92 12.75
C LEU A 327 14.29 -4.13 13.57
N ASP A 328 14.65 -3.92 14.82
CA ASP A 328 15.06 -4.93 15.80
C ASP A 328 13.99 -5.21 16.86
N GLY A 329 12.77 -4.68 16.67
CA GLY A 329 11.64 -4.86 17.56
C GLY A 329 10.92 -6.19 17.39
N GLU A 330 9.86 -6.39 18.17
CA GLU A 330 9.06 -7.63 18.19
C GLU A 330 8.36 -7.89 16.84
N LEU A 331 7.82 -6.83 16.21
CA LEU A 331 7.21 -6.87 14.88
C LEU A 331 7.57 -5.57 14.14
N PRO A 332 8.63 -5.54 13.35
CA PRO A 332 8.95 -4.38 12.52
C PRO A 332 7.82 -4.05 11.55
N ILE A 333 7.38 -2.77 11.56
CA ILE A 333 6.22 -2.33 10.78
C ILE A 333 6.62 -1.19 9.84
N ASN A 334 6.18 -1.28 8.57
CA ASN A 334 6.37 -0.26 7.55
C ASN A 334 7.83 0.19 7.45
N THR A 335 8.72 -0.78 7.27
CA THR A 335 10.18 -0.61 7.27
C THR A 335 10.70 0.33 6.19
N PHE A 336 9.91 0.63 5.15
CA PHE A 336 10.24 1.63 4.12
C PHE A 336 9.89 3.08 4.51
N GLY A 337 9.18 3.26 5.65
CA GLY A 337 8.73 4.54 6.15
C GLY A 337 7.22 4.78 6.01
N GLY A 338 6.48 3.82 5.45
CA GLY A 338 5.04 3.94 5.22
C GLY A 338 4.67 5.06 4.24
N SER A 339 3.39 5.24 4.00
CA SER A 339 2.86 6.38 3.24
C SER A 339 3.06 7.71 3.97
N LEU A 340 3.17 7.67 5.31
CA LEU A 340 3.42 8.84 6.16
C LEU A 340 4.82 9.42 5.97
N GLY A 341 5.82 8.57 5.69
CA GLY A 341 7.22 8.99 5.53
C GLY A 341 7.69 9.01 4.07
N THR A 342 7.21 8.10 3.25
CA THR A 342 7.70 7.92 1.88
C THR A 342 6.87 8.68 0.85
N GLY A 343 5.56 8.77 1.08
CA GLY A 343 4.59 9.29 0.12
C GLY A 343 3.61 8.21 -0.32
N ARG A 344 2.38 8.61 -0.65
CA ARG A 344 1.30 7.68 -0.93
C ARG A 344 1.30 7.18 -2.37
N ILE A 345 1.49 5.86 -2.56
CA ILE A 345 1.30 5.16 -3.84
C ILE A 345 0.27 4.01 -3.66
N HIS A 346 -0.80 4.24 -2.91
CA HIS A 346 -1.96 3.37 -2.71
C HIS A 346 -1.62 1.89 -2.46
N GLY A 347 -0.65 1.59 -1.59
CA GLY A 347 -0.32 0.23 -1.15
C GLY A 347 0.75 -0.49 -1.96
N LEU A 348 1.13 -0.02 -3.16
CA LEU A 348 2.17 -0.71 -3.94
C LEU A 348 3.54 -0.66 -3.25
N TRP A 349 3.87 0.43 -2.55
CA TRP A 349 5.06 0.51 -1.72
C TRP A 349 5.12 -0.57 -0.64
N HIS A 350 3.98 -0.86 0.00
CA HIS A 350 3.87 -1.91 1.02
C HIS A 350 4.12 -3.30 0.41
N ILE A 351 3.55 -3.56 -0.78
CA ILE A 351 3.76 -4.83 -1.50
C ILE A 351 5.24 -4.99 -1.88
N ILE A 352 5.85 -3.94 -2.39
CA ILE A 352 7.27 -3.93 -2.77
C ILE A 352 8.15 -4.18 -1.55
N GLU A 353 7.96 -3.42 -0.48
CA GLU A 353 8.79 -3.59 0.73
C GLU A 353 8.61 -4.97 1.35
N GLY A 354 7.37 -5.49 1.42
CA GLY A 354 7.13 -6.85 1.90
C GLY A 354 7.89 -7.90 1.10
N ALA A 355 7.93 -7.76 -0.21
CA ALA A 355 8.70 -8.65 -1.08
C ALA A 355 10.22 -8.45 -0.93
N LEU A 356 10.70 -7.20 -0.81
CA LEU A 356 12.12 -6.89 -0.60
C LEU A 356 12.62 -7.48 0.74
N GLN A 357 11.84 -7.36 1.79
CA GLN A 357 12.16 -7.92 3.09
C GLN A 357 12.25 -9.46 3.02
N ALA A 358 11.28 -10.12 2.42
CA ALA A 358 11.29 -11.58 2.26
C ALA A 358 12.47 -12.08 1.40
N SER A 359 12.86 -11.34 0.35
CA SER A 359 13.97 -11.71 -0.54
C SER A 359 15.36 -11.27 -0.05
N GLY A 360 15.44 -10.57 1.08
CA GLY A 360 16.72 -10.07 1.62
C GLY A 360 17.29 -8.88 0.83
N ARG A 361 16.44 -8.06 0.20
CA ARG A 361 16.81 -6.98 -0.73
C ARG A 361 16.44 -5.58 -0.24
N ALA A 362 16.02 -5.43 1.02
CA ALA A 362 15.59 -4.14 1.56
C ALA A 362 16.75 -3.17 1.93
N GLY A 363 18.01 -3.56 1.70
CA GLY A 363 19.20 -2.73 1.95
C GLY A 363 19.36 -2.38 3.44
N GLU A 364 19.59 -1.11 3.77
CA GLU A 364 19.76 -0.64 5.16
C GLU A 364 18.53 -0.89 6.05
N ARG A 365 17.36 -1.11 5.45
CA ARG A 365 16.10 -1.38 6.16
C ARG A 365 15.83 -2.87 6.37
N GLN A 366 16.75 -3.72 5.95
CA GLN A 366 16.57 -5.16 6.02
C GLN A 366 16.47 -5.63 7.48
N VAL A 367 15.32 -6.19 7.82
CA VAL A 367 15.13 -6.92 9.09
C VAL A 367 15.91 -8.22 9.04
N LYS A 368 16.53 -8.56 10.15
CA LYS A 368 17.35 -9.78 10.26
C LYS A 368 16.48 -11.02 10.15
N ASP A 369 16.98 -12.03 9.43
CA ASP A 369 16.43 -13.40 9.36
C ASP A 369 14.94 -13.49 8.94
N VAL A 370 14.48 -12.60 8.07
CA VAL A 370 13.09 -12.62 7.55
C VAL A 370 12.85 -13.86 6.69
N ASN A 371 11.86 -14.65 7.06
CA ASN A 371 11.32 -15.76 6.28
C ASN A 371 9.90 -15.49 5.80
N VAL A 372 9.08 -14.83 6.63
CA VAL A 372 7.66 -14.55 6.39
C VAL A 372 7.39 -13.07 6.53
N SER A 373 6.97 -12.45 5.46
CA SER A 373 6.59 -11.04 5.40
C SER A 373 5.09 -10.91 5.11
N PHE A 374 4.36 -10.23 6.00
CA PHE A 374 2.95 -9.92 5.83
C PHE A 374 2.75 -8.54 5.20
N VAL A 375 1.78 -8.39 4.32
CA VAL A 375 1.40 -7.12 3.70
C VAL A 375 -0.11 -6.92 3.77
N GLY A 376 -0.56 -5.84 4.42
CA GLY A 376 -1.88 -5.28 4.26
C GLY A 376 -1.81 -4.08 3.31
N ALA A 377 -2.21 -4.27 2.05
CA ALA A 377 -1.97 -3.30 0.97
C ALA A 377 -3.08 -2.26 0.80
N SER A 378 -4.16 -2.34 1.57
CA SER A 378 -5.26 -1.38 1.57
C SER A 378 -5.72 -1.09 3.00
N ALA A 379 -6.39 0.05 3.19
CA ALA A 379 -7.01 0.34 4.49
C ALA A 379 -8.02 -0.77 4.82
N PRO A 380 -8.01 -1.34 6.03
CA PRO A 380 -8.89 -2.44 6.43
C PRO A 380 -10.33 -1.99 6.70
N ILE A 381 -10.82 -1.00 5.96
CA ILE A 381 -12.10 -0.33 6.18
C ILE A 381 -13.23 -1.11 5.50
N VAL A 382 -13.53 -0.78 4.25
CA VAL A 382 -14.59 -1.43 3.46
C VAL A 382 -14.06 -2.45 2.48
N GLN A 383 -12.75 -2.50 2.31
CA GLN A 383 -12.07 -3.43 1.40
C GLN A 383 -10.71 -3.79 1.98
N GLY A 384 -10.35 -5.03 1.87
CA GLY A 384 -9.06 -5.52 2.34
C GLY A 384 -8.33 -6.28 1.24
N THR A 385 -7.03 -6.00 1.11
CA THR A 385 -6.11 -6.82 0.33
C THR A 385 -4.88 -7.13 1.18
N THR A 386 -4.60 -8.41 1.32
CA THR A 386 -3.47 -8.89 2.12
C THR A 386 -2.66 -9.92 1.35
N PHE A 387 -1.36 -9.99 1.63
CA PHE A 387 -0.42 -10.90 0.99
C PHE A 387 0.55 -11.45 2.02
N ILE A 388 1.08 -12.66 1.76
CA ILE A 388 2.27 -13.19 2.43
C ILE A 388 3.31 -13.50 1.38
N PHE A 389 4.48 -12.90 1.56
CA PHE A 389 5.69 -13.24 0.84
C PHE A 389 6.63 -14.05 1.72
N VAL A 390 7.30 -15.01 1.11
CA VAL A 390 8.28 -15.87 1.78
C VAL A 390 9.59 -15.91 1.00
N LYS A 391 10.67 -16.17 1.72
CA LYS A 391 12.02 -16.24 1.18
C LYS A 391 12.24 -17.46 0.28
N GLU A 392 11.70 -18.59 0.67
CA GLU A 392 11.83 -19.86 -0.03
C GLU A 392 10.44 -20.49 -0.22
N PRO A 393 10.20 -21.23 -1.31
CA PRO A 393 8.97 -22.00 -1.47
C PRO A 393 8.98 -23.20 -0.52
N TYR A 394 7.87 -23.37 0.20
CA TYR A 394 7.67 -24.49 1.14
C TYR A 394 6.88 -25.62 0.49
#